data_2a8b78c6b31209cce026a2cf9433806f
#
_entry.id   2a8b78c6b31209cce026a2cf9433806f
#
_cell.length_a   1.000
_cell.length_b   1.000
_cell.length_c   1.000
_cell.angle_alpha   90.00
_cell.angle_beta   90.00
_cell.angle_gamma   90.00
#
_symmetry.space_group_name_H-M   'P 1'
#
loop_
_entity.id
_entity.type
_entity.pdbx_description
1 polymer ?
#
loop_
_entity_poly.entity_id
_entity_poly.type
_entity_poly.pdbx_seq_one_letter_code
_entity_poly.pdbx_strand_id
1 'polypeptide(L)'
;GAFAFESLKKFTPKSIFDMSIVTACIRPSGASYRDALLARTPHSNPSEIIDELLKDNLGYLIYQEDTIKFLQQICGLSGSEADNIRRAIGRKQKDRLDAAMPSILEGYCEKSPQPRAVAESEAKEFLQIIEDSASYQFGYNHSIAYCLLGYLCAYYRYYHPLEFITSFLNNAANEDDIRNGTAYAHKI
;
A
#
# COMPACT_ATOMS: atom_id res chain seq x y z
N GLY A 1 -16.24 -7.46 -5.36
CA GLY A 1 -16.88 -8.61 -4.72
C GLY A 1 -17.31 -8.29 -3.28
N ALA A 2 -18.08 -9.17 -2.64
CA ALA A 2 -18.66 -8.95 -1.31
C ALA A 2 -17.58 -8.62 -0.25
N PHE A 3 -16.47 -9.32 -0.26
CA PHE A 3 -15.36 -9.10 0.68
C PHE A 3 -14.78 -7.67 0.61
N ALA A 4 -14.57 -7.15 -0.60
CA ALA A 4 -14.07 -5.78 -0.78
C ALA A 4 -15.09 -4.75 -0.28
N PHE A 5 -16.38 -4.99 -0.53
CA PHE A 5 -17.45 -4.12 -0.08
C PHE A 5 -17.55 -4.08 1.46
N GLU A 6 -17.50 -5.22 2.13
CA GLU A 6 -17.50 -5.28 3.60
C GLU A 6 -16.25 -4.65 4.20
N SER A 7 -15.08 -4.82 3.57
CA SER A 7 -13.85 -4.16 3.98
C SER A 7 -13.94 -2.63 3.88
N LEU A 8 -14.49 -2.10 2.79
CA LEU A 8 -14.75 -0.67 2.63
C LEU A 8 -15.74 -0.14 3.67
N LYS A 9 -16.81 -0.89 3.95
CA LYS A 9 -17.78 -0.51 5.01
C LYS A 9 -17.12 -0.46 6.37
N LYS A 10 -16.28 -1.45 6.71
CA LYS A 10 -15.58 -1.52 7.99
C LYS A 10 -14.59 -0.37 8.16
N PHE A 11 -13.80 -0.06 7.14
CA PHE A 11 -12.80 1.01 7.17
C PHE A 11 -13.42 2.41 7.06
N THR A 12 -14.58 2.54 6.40
CA THR A 12 -15.27 3.82 6.14
C THR A 12 -14.34 4.88 5.52
N PRO A 13 -13.83 4.64 4.29
CA PRO A 13 -12.88 5.56 3.64
C PRO A 13 -13.51 6.93 3.41
N LYS A 14 -12.74 8.00 3.66
CA LYS A 14 -13.15 9.39 3.47
C LYS A 14 -12.47 10.06 2.28
N SER A 15 -11.53 9.36 1.64
CA SER A 15 -10.76 9.86 0.50
C SER A 15 -10.38 8.72 -0.44
N ILE A 16 -9.90 9.08 -1.65
CA ILE A 16 -9.32 8.11 -2.59
C ILE A 16 -8.07 7.45 -1.99
N PHE A 17 -7.31 8.19 -1.19
CA PHE A 17 -6.17 7.64 -0.45
C PHE A 17 -6.62 6.54 0.53
N ASP A 18 -7.65 6.79 1.33
CA ASP A 18 -8.24 5.78 2.22
C ASP A 18 -8.72 4.54 1.44
N MET A 19 -9.34 4.74 0.29
CA MET A 19 -9.74 3.62 -0.60
C MET A 19 -8.53 2.83 -1.08
N SER A 20 -7.41 3.51 -1.37
CA SER A 20 -6.19 2.84 -1.82
C SER A 20 -5.57 1.97 -0.73
N ILE A 21 -5.62 2.42 0.54
CA ILE A 21 -5.21 1.62 1.69
C ILE A 21 -6.03 0.33 1.78
N VAL A 22 -7.36 0.43 1.71
CA VAL A 22 -8.24 -0.75 1.73
C VAL A 22 -7.94 -1.67 0.56
N THR A 23 -7.78 -1.13 -0.65
CA THR A 23 -7.48 -1.91 -1.85
C THR A 23 -6.17 -2.68 -1.73
N ALA A 24 -5.15 -2.08 -1.13
CA ALA A 24 -3.87 -2.75 -0.87
C ALA A 24 -4.01 -3.85 0.20
N CYS A 25 -4.68 -3.57 1.32
CA CYS A 25 -4.76 -4.51 2.45
C CYS A 25 -5.67 -5.72 2.21
N ILE A 26 -6.66 -5.63 1.32
CA ILE A 26 -7.55 -6.76 1.00
C ILE A 26 -6.89 -7.81 0.09
N ARG A 27 -5.71 -7.56 -0.43
CA ARG A 27 -4.93 -8.55 -1.19
C ARG A 27 -4.44 -9.65 -0.24
N PRO A 28 -4.12 -10.85 -0.78
CA PRO A 28 -3.58 -11.94 0.04
C PRO A 28 -2.39 -11.52 0.92
N SER A 29 -1.57 -10.63 0.41
CA SER A 29 -0.41 -10.05 1.10
C SER A 29 -0.74 -9.25 2.36
N GLY A 30 -1.94 -8.68 2.46
CA GLY A 30 -2.39 -7.93 3.63
C GLY A 30 -2.93 -8.79 4.77
N ALA A 31 -2.94 -10.12 4.64
CA ALA A 31 -3.64 -11.00 5.59
C ALA A 31 -3.18 -10.84 7.04
N SER A 32 -1.88 -10.61 7.28
CA SER A 32 -1.31 -10.53 8.63
C SER A 32 -1.73 -9.26 9.40
N TYR A 33 -1.99 -8.15 8.72
CA TYR A 33 -2.32 -6.87 9.36
C TYR A 33 -3.72 -6.33 9.01
N ARG A 34 -4.43 -7.01 8.11
CA ARG A 34 -5.71 -6.55 7.55
C ARG A 34 -6.73 -6.16 8.60
N ASP A 35 -6.97 -7.02 9.57
CA ASP A 35 -8.03 -6.80 10.57
C ASP A 35 -7.74 -5.60 11.45
N ALA A 36 -6.49 -5.43 11.87
CA ALA A 36 -6.04 -4.28 12.64
C ALA A 36 -6.13 -2.99 11.83
N LEU A 37 -5.67 -3.02 10.56
CA LEU A 37 -5.74 -1.87 9.66
C LEU A 37 -7.19 -1.47 9.36
N LEU A 38 -8.08 -2.43 9.05
CA LEU A 38 -9.50 -2.16 8.80
C LEU A 38 -10.23 -1.65 10.06
N ALA A 39 -9.76 -1.99 11.25
CA ALA A 39 -10.23 -1.41 12.51
C ALA A 39 -9.58 -0.05 12.83
N ARG A 40 -8.73 0.49 11.94
CA ARG A 40 -7.94 1.71 12.12
C ARG A 40 -7.04 1.68 13.36
N THR A 41 -6.58 0.51 13.77
CA THR A 41 -5.63 0.36 14.87
C THR A 41 -4.25 0.80 14.38
N PRO A 42 -3.61 1.81 14.99
CA PRO A 42 -2.28 2.23 14.60
C PRO A 42 -1.25 1.11 14.85
N HIS A 43 -0.25 1.04 13.98
CA HIS A 43 0.91 0.17 14.12
C HIS A 43 2.11 1.01 14.59
N SER A 44 2.84 0.51 15.59
CA SER A 44 4.07 1.13 16.07
C SER A 44 5.28 0.50 15.39
N ASN A 45 6.19 1.33 14.93
CA ASN A 45 7.44 0.93 14.28
C ASN A 45 8.63 1.00 15.26
N PRO A 46 9.84 0.55 14.87
CA PRO A 46 11.01 0.57 15.75
C PRO A 46 11.38 1.97 16.27
N SER A 47 10.94 3.05 15.62
CA SER A 47 11.23 4.41 16.06
C SER A 47 10.15 5.41 15.66
N GLU A 48 10.09 6.56 16.39
CA GLU A 48 9.15 7.65 16.14
C GLU A 48 9.34 8.29 14.74
N ILE A 49 10.57 8.32 14.21
CA ILE A 49 10.82 8.87 12.88
C ILE A 49 10.22 7.99 11.76
N ILE A 50 10.14 6.68 12.00
CA ILE A 50 9.48 5.75 11.09
C ILE A 50 7.97 5.84 11.26
N ASP A 51 7.47 5.97 12.48
CA ASP A 51 6.05 6.20 12.75
C ASP A 51 5.56 7.48 12.06
N GLU A 52 6.32 8.57 12.12
CA GLU A 52 5.99 9.82 11.44
C GLU A 52 6.03 9.66 9.91
N LEU A 53 6.99 8.90 9.36
CA LEU A 53 7.07 8.59 7.93
C LEU A 53 5.81 7.87 7.43
N LEU A 54 5.29 6.94 8.21
CA LEU A 54 4.16 6.06 7.86
C LEU A 54 2.82 6.48 8.46
N LYS A 55 2.73 7.66 9.05
CA LYS A 55 1.52 8.12 9.76
C LYS A 55 0.26 8.11 8.89
N ASP A 56 0.38 8.46 7.60
CA ASP A 56 -0.74 8.47 6.67
C ASP A 56 -1.28 7.06 6.40
N ASN A 57 -0.44 6.04 6.56
CA ASN A 57 -0.79 4.62 6.47
C ASN A 57 -1.11 3.99 7.84
N LEU A 58 -1.36 4.79 8.87
CA LEU A 58 -1.56 4.32 10.25
C LEU A 58 -0.37 3.52 10.80
N GLY A 59 0.85 3.82 10.35
CA GLY A 59 2.09 3.13 10.72
C GLY A 59 2.40 1.86 9.93
N TYR A 60 1.53 1.43 9.01
CA TYR A 60 1.74 0.21 8.23
C TYR A 60 2.59 0.45 6.98
N LEU A 61 3.53 -0.45 6.72
CA LEU A 61 4.31 -0.50 5.48
C LEU A 61 3.47 -1.17 4.38
N ILE A 62 2.83 -0.37 3.54
CA ILE A 62 1.83 -0.84 2.56
C ILE A 62 2.37 -0.81 1.14
N TYR A 63 3.03 0.31 0.77
CA TYR A 63 3.42 0.59 -0.61
C TYR A 63 4.93 0.42 -0.84
N GLN A 64 5.28 0.07 -2.07
CA GLN A 64 6.69 0.05 -2.51
C GLN A 64 7.35 1.43 -2.34
N GLU A 65 6.57 2.46 -2.53
CA GLU A 65 6.99 3.85 -2.37
C GLU A 65 7.31 4.20 -0.90
N ASP A 66 6.74 3.50 0.07
CA ASP A 66 7.08 3.70 1.49
C ASP A 66 8.52 3.27 1.79
N THR A 67 8.97 2.16 1.19
CA THR A 67 10.38 1.75 1.24
C THR A 67 11.29 2.80 0.59
N ILE A 68 10.90 3.33 -0.57
CA ILE A 68 11.68 4.38 -1.25
C ILE A 68 11.76 5.63 -0.38
N LYS A 69 10.64 6.06 0.22
CA LYS A 69 10.61 7.22 1.13
C LYS A 69 11.53 7.02 2.33
N PHE A 70 11.52 5.84 2.94
CA PHE A 70 12.43 5.52 4.04
C PHE A 70 13.89 5.68 3.63
N LEU A 71 14.30 5.07 2.53
CA LEU A 71 15.66 5.13 2.02
C LEU A 71 16.09 6.56 1.63
N GLN A 72 15.18 7.36 1.08
CA GLN A 72 15.47 8.74 0.68
C GLN A 72 15.41 9.73 1.85
N GLN A 73 14.29 9.76 2.58
CA GLN A 73 14.01 10.85 3.52
C GLN A 73 14.68 10.63 4.88
N ILE A 74 14.87 9.36 5.27
CA ILE A 74 15.51 9.02 6.54
C ILE A 74 16.96 8.61 6.31
N CYS A 75 17.26 7.73 5.36
CA CYS A 75 18.63 7.28 5.12
C CYS A 75 19.43 8.19 4.17
N GLY A 76 18.84 9.23 3.59
CA GLY A 76 19.53 10.24 2.79
C GLY A 76 20.00 9.79 1.42
N LEU A 77 19.52 8.63 0.91
CA LEU A 77 19.91 8.13 -0.40
C LEU A 77 19.22 8.92 -1.53
N SER A 78 19.86 8.96 -2.69
CA SER A 78 19.21 9.51 -3.90
C SER A 78 18.01 8.64 -4.34
N GLY A 79 17.10 9.22 -5.11
CA GLY A 79 15.93 8.48 -5.63
C GLY A 79 16.30 7.26 -6.46
N SER A 80 17.36 7.36 -7.24
CA SER A 80 17.87 6.26 -8.06
C SER A 80 18.43 5.13 -7.22
N GLU A 81 19.21 5.44 -6.18
CA GLU A 81 19.77 4.46 -5.25
C GLU A 81 18.67 3.77 -4.45
N ALA A 82 17.72 4.55 -3.91
CA ALA A 82 16.59 4.04 -3.15
C ALA A 82 15.74 3.04 -3.97
N ASP A 83 15.41 3.36 -5.23
CA ASP A 83 14.66 2.45 -6.09
C ASP A 83 15.47 1.20 -6.48
N ASN A 84 16.77 1.36 -6.73
CA ASN A 84 17.65 0.22 -7.00
C ASN A 84 17.73 -0.74 -5.80
N ILE A 85 17.86 -0.20 -4.58
CA ILE A 85 17.88 -1.00 -3.34
C ILE A 85 16.52 -1.67 -3.12
N ARG A 86 15.41 -0.94 -3.24
CA ARG A 86 14.08 -1.53 -3.17
C ARG A 86 13.90 -2.71 -4.13
N ARG A 87 14.36 -2.56 -5.40
CA ARG A 87 14.33 -3.65 -6.39
C ARG A 87 15.23 -4.82 -5.99
N ALA A 88 16.40 -4.54 -5.43
CA ALA A 88 17.32 -5.58 -4.96
C ALA A 88 16.68 -6.39 -3.82
N ILE A 89 16.03 -5.72 -2.86
CA ILE A 89 15.28 -6.38 -1.78
C ILE A 89 14.16 -7.26 -2.36
N GLY A 90 13.32 -6.70 -3.24
CA GLY A 90 12.22 -7.45 -3.87
C GLY A 90 12.67 -8.67 -4.68
N ARG A 91 13.91 -8.65 -5.22
CA ARG A 91 14.53 -9.76 -5.96
C ARG A 91 15.41 -10.66 -5.09
N LYS A 92 15.47 -10.41 -3.78
CA LYS A 92 16.31 -11.14 -2.81
C LYS A 92 17.81 -11.13 -3.17
N GLN A 93 18.29 -10.00 -3.73
CA GLN A 93 19.70 -9.79 -4.11
C GLN A 93 20.49 -9.31 -2.90
N LYS A 94 20.83 -10.23 -1.99
CA LYS A 94 21.45 -9.93 -0.71
C LYS A 94 22.77 -9.16 -0.84
N ASP A 95 23.62 -9.54 -1.78
CA ASP A 95 24.91 -8.87 -2.01
C ASP A 95 24.76 -7.35 -2.26
N ARG A 96 23.71 -6.95 -2.96
CA ARG A 96 23.43 -5.53 -3.24
C ARG A 96 22.92 -4.79 -2.02
N LEU A 97 22.11 -5.44 -1.20
CA LEU A 97 21.65 -4.86 0.05
C LEU A 97 22.82 -4.72 1.04
N ASP A 98 23.65 -5.77 1.19
CA ASP A 98 24.81 -5.77 2.06
C ASP A 98 25.81 -4.67 1.65
N ALA A 99 26.00 -4.44 0.35
CA ALA A 99 26.84 -3.36 -0.16
C ALA A 99 26.29 -1.96 0.15
N ALA A 100 24.97 -1.80 0.22
CA ALA A 100 24.33 -0.53 0.54
C ALA A 100 24.17 -0.28 2.04
N MET A 101 24.28 -1.32 2.86
CA MET A 101 24.04 -1.27 4.30
C MET A 101 24.81 -0.17 5.03
N PRO A 102 26.14 0.04 4.80
CA PRO A 102 26.88 1.11 5.46
C PRO A 102 26.28 2.49 5.22
N SER A 103 25.89 2.81 3.98
CA SER A 103 25.29 4.11 3.64
C SER A 103 23.89 4.27 4.25
N ILE A 104 23.10 3.21 4.27
CA ILE A 104 21.76 3.21 4.89
C ILE A 104 21.87 3.50 6.39
N LEU A 105 22.77 2.78 7.09
CA LEU A 105 22.93 2.94 8.53
C LEU A 105 23.50 4.31 8.89
N GLU A 106 24.48 4.81 8.13
CA GLU A 106 25.05 6.14 8.35
C GLU A 106 23.98 7.23 8.23
N GLY A 107 23.23 7.24 7.11
CA GLY A 107 22.17 8.22 6.89
C GLY A 107 21.06 8.13 7.94
N TYR A 108 20.68 6.93 8.37
CA TYR A 108 19.71 6.76 9.44
C TYR A 108 20.23 7.33 10.77
N CYS A 109 21.49 7.04 11.14
CA CYS A 109 22.09 7.53 12.37
C CYS A 109 22.22 9.05 12.39
N GLU A 110 22.48 9.70 11.25
CA GLU A 110 22.49 11.15 11.14
C GLU A 110 21.12 11.78 11.41
N LYS A 111 20.04 11.06 11.09
CA LYS A 111 18.66 11.55 11.21
C LYS A 111 18.04 11.20 12.57
N SER A 112 18.45 10.09 13.17
CA SER A 112 17.90 9.61 14.43
C SER A 112 18.37 10.47 15.61
N PRO A 113 17.49 10.84 16.56
CA PRO A 113 17.88 11.50 17.79
C PRO A 113 18.53 10.54 18.80
N GLN A 114 18.55 9.24 18.50
CA GLN A 114 19.04 8.20 19.40
C GLN A 114 20.57 8.03 19.33
N PRO A 115 21.19 7.48 20.38
CA PRO A 115 22.58 7.06 20.31
C PRO A 115 22.80 6.06 19.15
N ARG A 116 23.98 6.13 18.51
CA ARG A 116 24.30 5.36 17.29
C ARG A 116 23.95 3.87 17.39
N ALA A 117 24.26 3.21 18.49
CA ALA A 117 23.95 1.78 18.66
C ALA A 117 22.45 1.49 18.64
N VAL A 118 21.64 2.38 19.20
CA VAL A 118 20.17 2.26 19.18
C VAL A 118 19.65 2.54 17.78
N ALA A 119 20.11 3.63 17.14
CA ALA A 119 19.72 4.00 15.79
C ALA A 119 20.05 2.89 14.77
N GLU A 120 21.23 2.27 14.85
CA GLU A 120 21.58 1.14 13.98
C GLU A 120 20.68 -0.08 14.20
N SER A 121 20.26 -0.33 15.45
CA SER A 121 19.32 -1.41 15.78
C SER A 121 17.92 -1.15 15.18
N GLU A 122 17.40 0.08 15.34
CA GLU A 122 16.12 0.50 14.77
C GLU A 122 16.11 0.36 13.24
N ALA A 123 17.18 0.84 12.58
CA ALA A 123 17.31 0.76 11.13
C ALA A 123 17.34 -0.69 10.62
N LYS A 124 18.11 -1.56 11.29
CA LYS A 124 18.19 -2.99 10.92
C LYS A 124 16.86 -3.71 11.12
N GLU A 125 16.17 -3.43 12.22
CA GLU A 125 14.85 -4.00 12.50
C GLU A 125 13.84 -3.58 11.41
N PHE A 126 13.82 -2.31 11.05
CA PHE A 126 12.91 -1.85 10.00
C PHE A 126 13.28 -2.38 8.60
N LEU A 127 14.57 -2.50 8.28
CA LEU A 127 15.02 -3.15 7.04
C LEU A 127 14.58 -4.62 6.98
N GLN A 128 14.59 -5.33 8.10
CA GLN A 128 14.05 -6.69 8.15
C GLN A 128 12.54 -6.71 7.86
N ILE A 129 11.78 -5.77 8.41
CA ILE A 129 10.34 -5.62 8.10
C ILE A 129 10.14 -5.34 6.60
N ILE A 130 10.98 -4.50 6.00
CA ILE A 130 10.94 -4.24 4.56
C ILE A 130 11.25 -5.51 3.77
N GLU A 131 12.27 -6.28 4.12
CA GLU A 131 12.64 -7.53 3.44
C GLU A 131 11.51 -8.56 3.50
N ASP A 132 10.90 -8.72 4.68
CA ASP A 132 9.81 -9.68 4.89
C ASP A 132 8.55 -9.30 4.09
N SER A 133 8.32 -8.00 3.90
CA SER A 133 7.16 -7.47 3.18
C SER A 133 7.39 -7.27 1.68
N ALA A 134 8.64 -7.27 1.22
CA ALA A 134 9.02 -6.80 -0.13
C ALA A 134 8.32 -7.51 -1.29
N SER A 135 8.01 -8.81 -1.14
CA SER A 135 7.27 -9.58 -2.16
C SER A 135 5.78 -9.23 -2.21
N TYR A 136 5.29 -8.48 -1.24
CA TYR A 136 3.87 -8.21 -1.01
C TYR A 136 3.50 -6.74 -1.16
N GLN A 137 4.47 -5.83 -1.14
CA GLN A 137 4.23 -4.39 -1.24
C GLN A 137 3.52 -4.03 -2.56
N PHE A 138 2.55 -3.16 -2.47
CA PHE A 138 1.74 -2.75 -3.59
C PHE A 138 2.25 -1.41 -4.17
N GLY A 139 2.13 -1.21 -5.49
CA GLY A 139 2.46 0.07 -6.10
C GLY A 139 1.39 1.11 -5.79
N TYR A 140 1.78 2.23 -5.18
CA TYR A 140 0.88 3.31 -4.81
C TYR A 140 0.14 3.88 -6.03
N ASN A 141 0.87 4.21 -7.10
CA ASN A 141 0.27 4.75 -8.32
C ASN A 141 -0.78 3.83 -8.93
N HIS A 142 -0.51 2.52 -8.94
CA HIS A 142 -1.47 1.53 -9.42
C HIS A 142 -2.70 1.48 -8.51
N SER A 143 -2.51 1.52 -7.18
CA SER A 143 -3.60 1.50 -6.21
C SER A 143 -4.52 2.71 -6.37
N ILE A 144 -3.96 3.92 -6.46
CA ILE A 144 -4.72 5.16 -6.64
C ILE A 144 -5.50 5.16 -7.96
N ALA A 145 -4.84 4.79 -9.07
CA ALA A 145 -5.50 4.74 -10.38
C ALA A 145 -6.68 3.77 -10.39
N TYR A 146 -6.50 2.60 -9.77
CA TYR A 146 -7.55 1.60 -9.64
C TYR A 146 -8.72 2.09 -8.76
N CYS A 147 -8.42 2.80 -7.68
CA CYS A 147 -9.43 3.37 -6.80
C CYS A 147 -10.21 4.50 -7.47
N LEU A 148 -9.56 5.35 -8.27
CA LEU A 148 -10.22 6.39 -9.04
C LEU A 148 -11.21 5.77 -10.04
N LEU A 149 -10.81 4.76 -10.78
CA LEU A 149 -11.69 4.03 -11.70
C LEU A 149 -12.86 3.40 -10.94
N GLY A 150 -12.59 2.73 -9.82
CA GLY A 150 -13.63 2.13 -8.98
C GLY A 150 -14.63 3.15 -8.44
N TYR A 151 -14.14 4.31 -8.02
CA TYR A 151 -14.98 5.42 -7.57
C TYR A 151 -15.87 5.96 -8.70
N LEU A 152 -15.32 6.19 -9.90
CA LEU A 152 -16.09 6.62 -11.05
C LEU A 152 -17.18 5.61 -11.43
N CYS A 153 -16.86 4.33 -11.44
CA CYS A 153 -17.84 3.27 -11.66
C CYS A 153 -18.97 3.30 -10.61
N ALA A 154 -18.63 3.48 -9.34
CA ALA A 154 -19.59 3.59 -8.26
C ALA A 154 -20.47 4.85 -8.40
N TYR A 155 -19.87 5.98 -8.77
CA TYR A 155 -20.55 7.24 -9.01
C TYR A 155 -21.60 7.11 -10.12
N TYR A 156 -21.18 6.62 -11.30
CA TYR A 156 -22.11 6.43 -12.42
C TYR A 156 -23.17 5.39 -12.10
N ARG A 157 -22.82 4.31 -11.42
CA ARG A 157 -23.80 3.30 -11.00
C ARG A 157 -24.87 3.87 -10.08
N TYR A 158 -24.53 4.85 -9.24
CA TYR A 158 -25.46 5.47 -8.30
C TYR A 158 -26.29 6.58 -8.93
N TYR A 159 -25.67 7.50 -9.67
CA TYR A 159 -26.32 8.69 -10.20
C TYR A 159 -26.88 8.52 -11.62
N HIS A 160 -26.34 7.58 -12.39
CA HIS A 160 -26.66 7.31 -13.80
C HIS A 160 -26.80 5.81 -14.06
N PRO A 161 -27.72 5.11 -13.32
CA PRO A 161 -27.76 3.65 -13.31
C PRO A 161 -28.12 3.04 -14.68
N LEU A 162 -29.01 3.68 -15.46
CA LEU A 162 -29.41 3.17 -16.79
C LEU A 162 -28.25 3.27 -17.80
N GLU A 163 -27.58 4.42 -17.84
CA GLU A 163 -26.42 4.65 -18.73
C GLU A 163 -25.27 3.73 -18.33
N PHE A 164 -25.02 3.60 -17.02
CA PHE A 164 -23.98 2.71 -16.50
C PHE A 164 -24.23 1.26 -16.91
N ILE A 165 -25.43 0.73 -16.67
CA ILE A 165 -25.70 -0.69 -16.96
C ILE A 165 -25.74 -0.96 -18.46
N THR A 166 -26.25 -0.01 -19.27
CA THR A 166 -26.23 -0.12 -20.73
C THR A 166 -24.80 -0.21 -21.25
N SER A 167 -23.91 0.70 -20.78
CA SER A 167 -22.51 0.68 -21.16
C SER A 167 -21.82 -0.60 -20.67
N PHE A 168 -22.06 -1.02 -19.43
CA PHE A 168 -21.48 -2.23 -18.85
C PHE A 168 -21.87 -3.48 -19.66
N LEU A 169 -23.14 -3.67 -20.00
CA LEU A 169 -23.59 -4.83 -20.76
C LEU A 169 -23.09 -4.83 -22.20
N ASN A 170 -23.04 -3.66 -22.86
CA ASN A 170 -22.49 -3.55 -24.21
C ASN A 170 -21.00 -3.87 -24.31
N ASN A 171 -20.26 -3.73 -23.20
CA ASN A 171 -18.83 -4.01 -23.12
C ASN A 171 -18.52 -5.27 -22.30
N ALA A 172 -19.52 -6.06 -21.92
CA ALA A 172 -19.32 -7.28 -21.14
C ALA A 172 -18.46 -8.28 -21.93
N ALA A 173 -17.36 -8.71 -21.33
CA ALA A 173 -16.35 -9.56 -21.97
C ALA A 173 -16.58 -11.07 -21.75
N ASN A 174 -17.43 -11.43 -20.79
CA ASN A 174 -17.64 -12.83 -20.40
C ASN A 174 -19.05 -13.04 -19.83
N GLU A 175 -19.45 -14.31 -19.68
CA GLU A 175 -20.78 -14.70 -19.18
C GLU A 175 -21.05 -14.22 -17.76
N ASP A 176 -20.03 -14.13 -16.90
CA ASP A 176 -20.18 -13.64 -15.52
C ASP A 176 -20.54 -12.16 -15.49
N ASP A 177 -19.92 -11.36 -16.35
CA ASP A 177 -20.25 -9.94 -16.47
C ASP A 177 -21.67 -9.73 -17.00
N ILE A 178 -22.07 -10.52 -18.00
CA ILE A 178 -23.45 -10.48 -18.54
C ILE A 178 -24.44 -10.85 -17.45
N ARG A 179 -24.21 -11.94 -16.73
CA ARG A 179 -25.10 -12.40 -15.65
C ARG A 179 -25.21 -11.36 -14.54
N ASN A 180 -24.09 -10.81 -14.07
CA ASN A 180 -24.05 -9.80 -13.02
C ASN A 180 -24.70 -8.48 -13.45
N GLY A 181 -24.44 -8.04 -14.68
CA GLY A 181 -25.05 -6.85 -15.25
C GLY A 181 -26.56 -7.00 -15.42
N THR A 182 -27.03 -8.13 -15.93
CA THR A 182 -28.48 -8.43 -16.07
C THR A 182 -29.16 -8.49 -14.72
N ALA A 183 -28.57 -9.14 -13.73
CA ALA A 183 -29.10 -9.18 -12.36
C ALA A 183 -29.14 -7.80 -11.70
N TYR A 184 -28.25 -6.89 -12.05
CA TYR A 184 -28.32 -5.50 -11.61
C TYR A 184 -29.41 -4.71 -12.36
N ALA A 185 -29.53 -4.87 -13.68
CA ALA A 185 -30.55 -4.20 -14.48
C ALA A 185 -31.96 -4.48 -13.98
N HIS A 186 -32.22 -5.68 -13.46
CA HIS A 186 -33.54 -6.03 -12.87
C HIS A 186 -33.81 -5.35 -11.51
N LYS A 187 -32.88 -4.64 -10.92
CA LYS A 187 -33.01 -3.99 -9.60
C LYS A 187 -33.18 -2.49 -9.68
N ILE A 188 -33.02 -1.92 -10.87
CA ILE A 188 -33.16 -0.48 -11.14
C ILE A 188 -34.38 -0.22 -11.99
#